data_296d73027453103baf2b6d8b4819a0f6
#
_entry.id   296d73027453103baf2b6d8b4819a0f6
#
_cell.length_a   1.000
_cell.length_b   1.000
_cell.length_c   1.000
_cell.angle_alpha   90.00
_cell.angle_beta   90.00
_cell.angle_gamma   90.00
#
_symmetry.space_group_name_H-M   'P 1'
#
loop_
_entity.id
_entity.type
_entity.pdbx_description
1 polymer ?
#
loop_
_entity_poly.entity_id
_entity_poly.type
_entity_poly.pdbx_seq_one_letter_code
_entity_poly.pdbx_strand_id
1 'polypeptide(L)'
;MHDDGDKYKPDNLSISNDIMAKKEILELTEEEKLKTLYELQTTLSAIDEKRALRGELPLEVQDLEDEIVGLNTRMEKIENEINEFQYAVSQKKSEIEQAQASVERYKKQLDEVKNNREYDTLTKEIEFQNLEIELCKKKIKDAVIKIDERHRDLKHAQELLADRNVALKQKKGELDEIMQETREEEEALKAKASEL
;
A
#
# COMPACT_ATOMS: atom_id res chain seq x y z
N MET A 1 -59.80 -62.08 58.91
CA MET A 1 -60.72 -62.26 57.80
C MET A 1 -60.35 -61.22 56.73
N HIS A 2 -59.88 -61.72 55.56
CA HIS A 2 -59.67 -61.07 54.21
C HIS A 2 -58.70 -59.89 54.22
N ASP A 3 -57.49 -60.00 53.88
CA ASP A 3 -56.75 -60.35 52.63
C ASP A 3 -57.44 -59.78 51.37
N ASP A 4 -56.78 -58.83 50.79
CA ASP A 4 -56.74 -58.63 49.33
C ASP A 4 -55.49 -57.78 48.97
N GLY A 5 -54.52 -58.53 48.54
CA GLY A 5 -53.33 -57.94 47.89
C GLY A 5 -53.73 -57.46 46.52
N ASP A 6 -53.47 -56.21 46.26
CA ASP A 6 -53.48 -55.68 44.88
C ASP A 6 -52.11 -55.57 44.34
N LYS A 7 -51.79 -56.38 43.33
CA LYS A 7 -50.54 -56.53 42.62
C LYS A 7 -50.41 -55.35 41.66
N TYR A 8 -49.50 -54.45 41.99
CA TYR A 8 -49.02 -53.48 41.04
C TYR A 8 -48.19 -54.22 39.97
N LYS A 9 -48.68 -54.33 38.74
CA LYS A 9 -47.88 -54.69 37.57
C LYS A 9 -47.33 -53.42 37.00
N PRO A 10 -46.00 -53.24 36.90
CA PRO A 10 -45.47 -52.17 36.12
C PRO A 10 -45.67 -52.44 34.62
N ASP A 11 -46.18 -51.44 33.93
CA ASP A 11 -46.40 -51.45 32.47
C ASP A 11 -45.08 -51.61 31.73
N ASN A 12 -44.79 -52.86 31.39
CA ASN A 12 -43.62 -53.21 30.54
C ASN A 12 -43.71 -52.66 29.09
N LEU A 13 -44.83 -52.08 28.71
CA LEU A 13 -45.00 -51.45 27.37
C LEU A 13 -44.39 -50.06 27.27
N SER A 14 -44.35 -49.30 28.35
CA SER A 14 -43.78 -47.95 28.35
C SER A 14 -42.24 -48.00 28.23
N ILE A 15 -41.60 -48.91 28.92
CA ILE A 15 -40.15 -49.11 28.89
C ILE A 15 -39.69 -49.66 27.53
N SER A 16 -40.48 -50.52 26.91
CA SER A 16 -40.18 -51.08 25.59
C SER A 16 -40.25 -50.02 24.47
N ASN A 17 -41.25 -49.11 24.57
CA ASN A 17 -41.38 -48.03 23.60
C ASN A 17 -40.29 -46.96 23.75
N ASP A 18 -39.83 -46.65 24.97
CA ASP A 18 -38.71 -45.73 25.20
C ASP A 18 -37.36 -46.35 24.74
N ILE A 19 -37.20 -47.67 24.87
CA ILE A 19 -36.02 -48.37 24.37
C ILE A 19 -36.04 -48.48 22.85
N MET A 20 -37.20 -48.68 22.23
CA MET A 20 -37.34 -48.66 20.78
C MET A 20 -37.14 -47.26 20.18
N ALA A 21 -37.70 -46.22 20.78
CA ALA A 21 -37.50 -44.85 20.37
C ALA A 21 -36.02 -44.41 20.49
N LYS A 22 -35.35 -44.84 21.55
CA LYS A 22 -33.87 -44.63 21.69
C LYS A 22 -33.07 -45.46 20.72
N LYS A 23 -33.53 -46.60 20.28
CA LYS A 23 -32.86 -47.44 19.26
C LYS A 23 -33.08 -46.91 17.84
N GLU A 24 -34.23 -46.32 17.53
CA GLU A 24 -34.48 -45.64 16.24
C GLU A 24 -33.63 -44.37 16.08
N ILE A 25 -33.30 -43.68 17.15
CA ILE A 25 -32.36 -42.53 17.11
C ILE A 25 -30.91 -42.99 16.91
N LEU A 26 -30.57 -44.25 17.20
CA LEU A 26 -29.21 -44.80 17.11
C LEU A 26 -28.86 -45.51 15.79
N GLU A 27 -29.85 -45.72 14.93
CA GLU A 27 -29.63 -46.33 13.60
C GLU A 27 -29.95 -45.34 12.47
N LEU A 28 -29.19 -44.23 12.44
CA LEU A 28 -28.89 -43.60 11.17
C LEU A 28 -28.29 -44.67 10.26
N THR A 29 -28.90 -44.89 9.08
CA THR A 29 -28.36 -45.83 8.11
C THR A 29 -26.89 -45.44 7.82
N GLU A 30 -26.03 -46.41 7.50
CA GLU A 30 -24.64 -46.13 7.17
C GLU A 30 -24.54 -45.07 6.05
N GLU A 31 -25.53 -45.03 5.17
CA GLU A 31 -25.63 -44.05 4.10
C GLU A 31 -25.90 -42.62 4.64
N GLU A 32 -26.76 -42.45 5.63
CA GLU A 32 -27.00 -41.15 6.28
C GLU A 32 -25.78 -40.68 7.08
N LYS A 33 -25.07 -41.59 7.75
CA LYS A 33 -23.81 -41.29 8.45
C LYS A 33 -22.73 -40.83 7.46
N LEU A 34 -22.57 -41.51 6.33
CA LEU A 34 -21.62 -41.13 5.29
C LEU A 34 -21.99 -39.78 4.67
N LYS A 35 -23.29 -39.50 4.47
CA LYS A 35 -23.74 -38.23 3.93
C LYS A 35 -23.49 -37.08 4.89
N THR A 36 -23.76 -37.25 6.18
CA THR A 36 -23.48 -36.25 7.22
C THR A 36 -21.98 -36.00 7.37
N LEU A 37 -21.15 -37.07 7.32
CA LEU A 37 -19.70 -36.95 7.32
C LEU A 37 -19.16 -36.20 6.10
N TYR A 38 -19.73 -36.45 4.93
CA TYR A 38 -19.35 -35.75 3.70
C TYR A 38 -19.73 -34.26 3.76
N GLU A 39 -20.93 -33.95 4.24
CA GLU A 39 -21.39 -32.56 4.44
C GLU A 39 -20.54 -31.83 5.48
N LEU A 40 -20.15 -32.49 6.56
CA LEU A 40 -19.25 -31.95 7.57
C LEU A 40 -17.86 -31.68 6.97
N GLN A 41 -17.30 -32.64 6.21
CA GLN A 41 -16.00 -32.50 5.58
C GLN A 41 -15.95 -31.37 4.56
N THR A 42 -16.98 -31.24 3.71
CA THR A 42 -17.07 -30.17 2.72
C THR A 42 -17.19 -28.82 3.38
N THR A 43 -17.94 -28.74 4.48
CA THR A 43 -18.13 -27.51 5.25
C THR A 43 -16.84 -27.11 5.96
N LEU A 44 -16.10 -28.05 6.57
CA LEU A 44 -14.82 -27.78 7.19
C LEU A 44 -13.76 -27.34 6.16
N SER A 45 -13.74 -27.96 4.97
CA SER A 45 -12.83 -27.54 3.88
C SER A 45 -13.11 -26.09 3.44
N ALA A 46 -14.39 -25.73 3.30
CA ALA A 46 -14.76 -24.35 2.94
C ALA A 46 -14.33 -23.32 4.00
N ILE A 47 -14.38 -23.70 5.30
CA ILE A 47 -13.87 -22.85 6.38
C ILE A 47 -12.36 -22.68 6.30
N ASP A 48 -11.64 -23.78 6.07
CA ASP A 48 -10.19 -23.74 6.02
C ASP A 48 -9.71 -22.89 4.81
N GLU A 49 -10.39 -22.96 3.66
CA GLU A 49 -10.14 -22.07 2.53
C GLU A 49 -10.37 -20.59 2.89
N LYS A 50 -11.48 -20.27 3.57
CA LYS A 50 -11.77 -18.90 4.02
C LYS A 50 -10.81 -18.41 5.09
N ARG A 51 -10.37 -19.29 5.99
CA ARG A 51 -9.33 -18.97 6.98
C ARG A 51 -7.97 -18.69 6.33
N ALA A 52 -7.61 -19.45 5.31
CA ALA A 52 -6.40 -19.21 4.55
C ALA A 52 -6.45 -17.83 3.86
N LEU A 53 -7.56 -17.52 3.19
CA LEU A 53 -7.76 -16.23 2.55
C LEU A 53 -7.73 -15.07 3.56
N ARG A 54 -8.33 -15.25 4.74
CA ARG A 54 -8.27 -14.30 5.85
C ARG A 54 -6.84 -14.10 6.39
N GLY A 55 -5.99 -15.11 6.26
CA GLY A 55 -4.58 -15.02 6.64
C GLY A 55 -3.70 -14.31 5.60
N GLU A 56 -4.04 -14.41 4.32
CA GLU A 56 -3.26 -13.81 3.21
C GLU A 56 -3.60 -12.34 2.98
N LEU A 57 -4.87 -11.94 3.03
CA LEU A 57 -5.30 -10.56 2.78
C LEU A 57 -4.68 -9.51 3.70
N PRO A 58 -4.48 -9.73 5.02
CA PRO A 58 -3.78 -8.78 5.86
C PRO A 58 -2.32 -8.56 5.44
N LEU A 59 -1.64 -9.57 4.91
CA LEU A 59 -0.28 -9.45 4.38
C LEU A 59 -0.27 -8.61 3.11
N GLU A 60 -1.22 -8.84 2.19
CA GLU A 60 -1.36 -8.02 0.98
C GLU A 60 -1.68 -6.55 1.30
N VAL A 61 -2.51 -6.30 2.32
CA VAL A 61 -2.81 -4.95 2.81
C VAL A 61 -1.55 -4.29 3.36
N GLN A 62 -0.76 -5.01 4.16
CA GLN A 62 0.48 -4.49 4.72
C GLN A 62 1.50 -4.19 3.63
N ASP A 63 1.67 -5.07 2.65
CA ASP A 63 2.57 -4.87 1.52
C ASP A 63 2.19 -3.60 0.73
N LEU A 64 0.89 -3.37 0.48
CA LEU A 64 0.42 -2.14 -0.16
C LEU A 64 0.66 -0.89 0.70
N GLU A 65 0.48 -0.96 2.01
CA GLU A 65 0.79 0.14 2.92
C GLU A 65 2.29 0.47 2.91
N ASP A 66 3.15 -0.53 2.92
CA ASP A 66 4.61 -0.36 2.85
C ASP A 66 5.05 0.22 1.49
N GLU A 67 4.44 -0.24 0.38
CA GLU A 67 4.67 0.37 -0.94
C GLU A 67 4.27 1.85 -0.97
N ILE A 68 3.14 2.21 -0.38
CA ILE A 68 2.66 3.60 -0.29
C ILE A 68 3.63 4.47 0.51
N VAL A 69 4.13 3.97 1.64
CA VAL A 69 5.16 4.65 2.44
C VAL A 69 6.43 4.86 1.62
N GLY A 70 6.88 3.83 0.91
CA GLY A 70 8.05 3.90 0.02
C GLY A 70 7.88 4.92 -1.12
N LEU A 71 6.69 4.97 -1.74
CA LEU A 71 6.37 5.95 -2.78
C LEU A 71 6.36 7.39 -2.24
N ASN A 72 5.78 7.62 -1.07
CA ASN A 72 5.79 8.94 -0.43
C ASN A 72 7.22 9.41 -0.12
N THR A 73 8.06 8.54 0.42
CA THR A 73 9.48 8.84 0.67
C THR A 73 10.24 9.17 -0.63
N ARG A 74 9.95 8.42 -1.71
CA ARG A 74 10.54 8.68 -3.02
C ARG A 74 10.11 10.02 -3.59
N MET A 75 8.82 10.36 -3.46
CA MET A 75 8.29 11.64 -3.91
C MET A 75 8.93 12.81 -3.17
N GLU A 76 9.04 12.74 -1.85
CA GLU A 76 9.72 13.74 -1.02
C GLU A 76 11.18 13.94 -1.46
N LYS A 77 11.89 12.85 -1.74
CA LYS A 77 13.26 12.93 -2.26
C LYS A 77 13.32 13.64 -3.62
N ILE A 78 12.41 13.32 -4.54
CA ILE A 78 12.35 13.97 -5.87
C ILE A 78 12.04 15.46 -5.72
N GLU A 79 11.12 15.84 -4.84
CA GLU A 79 10.78 17.24 -4.56
C GLU A 79 11.99 18.01 -3.99
N ASN A 80 12.74 17.39 -3.08
CA ASN A 80 13.97 17.98 -2.56
C ASN A 80 15.03 18.16 -3.66
N GLU A 81 15.21 17.17 -4.55
CA GLU A 81 16.13 17.30 -5.69
C GLU A 81 15.71 18.45 -6.63
N ILE A 82 14.41 18.61 -6.90
CA ILE A 82 13.88 19.73 -7.69
C ILE A 82 14.21 21.06 -7.03
N ASN A 83 13.99 21.19 -5.74
CA ASN A 83 14.29 22.40 -4.98
C ASN A 83 15.79 22.74 -5.01
N GLU A 84 16.68 21.74 -4.88
CA GLU A 84 18.12 21.92 -4.99
C GLU A 84 18.53 22.42 -6.38
N PHE A 85 17.98 21.84 -7.46
CA PHE A 85 18.25 22.32 -8.81
C PHE A 85 17.71 23.73 -9.06
N GLN A 86 16.51 24.07 -8.56
CA GLN A 86 15.96 25.41 -8.65
C GLN A 86 16.83 26.44 -7.92
N TYR A 87 17.31 26.07 -6.72
CA TYR A 87 18.26 26.91 -5.99
C TYR A 87 19.54 27.11 -6.77
N ALA A 88 20.13 26.05 -7.35
CA ALA A 88 21.32 26.14 -8.18
C ALA A 88 21.11 27.05 -9.40
N VAL A 89 19.95 26.97 -10.06
CA VAL A 89 19.58 27.88 -11.16
C VAL A 89 19.53 29.34 -10.69
N SER A 90 18.92 29.59 -9.53
CA SER A 90 18.86 30.94 -8.96
C SER A 90 20.24 31.50 -8.66
N GLN A 91 21.12 30.68 -8.08
CA GLN A 91 22.51 31.08 -7.81
C GLN A 91 23.27 31.41 -9.10
N LYS A 92 23.13 30.59 -10.13
CA LYS A 92 23.80 30.83 -11.43
C LYS A 92 23.27 32.06 -12.14
N LYS A 93 21.96 32.39 -12.01
CA LYS A 93 21.40 33.65 -12.49
C LYS A 93 22.02 34.85 -11.79
N SER A 94 22.17 34.80 -10.47
CA SER A 94 22.81 35.86 -9.70
C SER A 94 24.31 36.04 -10.09
N GLU A 95 25.02 34.94 -10.32
CA GLU A 95 26.42 35.00 -10.82
C GLU A 95 26.49 35.67 -12.21
N ILE A 96 25.55 35.41 -13.11
CA ILE A 96 25.45 36.05 -14.41
C ILE A 96 25.24 37.55 -14.27
N GLU A 97 24.31 37.98 -13.40
CA GLU A 97 24.08 39.40 -13.14
C GLU A 97 25.31 40.12 -12.62
N GLN A 98 26.04 39.52 -11.68
CA GLN A 98 27.27 40.05 -11.15
C GLN A 98 28.37 40.13 -12.21
N ALA A 99 28.52 39.10 -13.05
CA ALA A 99 29.48 39.08 -14.13
C ALA A 99 29.17 40.15 -15.21
N GLN A 100 27.87 40.31 -15.54
CA GLN A 100 27.42 41.34 -16.47
C GLN A 100 27.73 42.75 -15.94
N ALA A 101 27.45 43.00 -14.64
CA ALA A 101 27.79 44.26 -14.00
C ALA A 101 29.30 44.52 -14.02
N SER A 102 30.13 43.48 -13.85
CA SER A 102 31.59 43.58 -13.95
C SER A 102 32.03 43.90 -15.38
N VAL A 103 31.45 43.27 -16.39
CA VAL A 103 31.72 43.57 -17.81
C VAL A 103 31.41 45.04 -18.13
N GLU A 104 30.26 45.55 -17.69
CA GLU A 104 29.90 46.94 -17.92
C GLU A 104 30.86 47.92 -17.22
N ARG A 105 31.30 47.61 -16.01
CA ARG A 105 32.30 48.37 -15.29
C ARG A 105 33.66 48.37 -16.02
N TYR A 106 34.12 47.23 -16.48
CA TYR A 106 35.37 47.09 -17.18
C TYR A 106 35.34 47.79 -18.56
N LYS A 107 34.24 47.77 -19.27
CA LYS A 107 34.03 48.52 -20.51
C LYS A 107 34.17 50.02 -20.30
N LYS A 108 33.54 50.57 -19.24
CA LYS A 108 33.68 52.00 -18.89
C LYS A 108 35.14 52.35 -18.55
N GLN A 109 35.86 51.50 -17.82
CA GLN A 109 37.26 51.69 -17.53
C GLN A 109 38.12 51.62 -18.80
N LEU A 110 37.77 50.75 -19.76
CA LEU A 110 38.46 50.58 -21.03
C LEU A 110 38.43 51.88 -21.88
N ASP A 111 37.31 52.59 -21.84
CA ASP A 111 37.12 53.87 -22.54
C ASP A 111 38.04 55.00 -21.99
N GLU A 112 38.45 54.90 -20.71
CA GLU A 112 39.29 55.90 -20.01
C GLU A 112 40.78 55.57 -20.04
N VAL A 113 41.18 54.38 -20.46
CA VAL A 113 42.55 53.87 -20.41
C VAL A 113 43.45 54.54 -21.45
N LYS A 114 44.63 54.91 -21.03
CA LYS A 114 45.69 55.52 -21.88
C LYS A 114 46.91 54.62 -22.10
N ASN A 115 46.97 53.45 -21.47
CA ASN A 115 48.13 52.57 -21.47
C ASN A 115 47.73 51.20 -22.09
N ASN A 116 48.53 50.75 -23.05
CA ASN A 116 48.29 49.46 -23.74
C ASN A 116 48.26 48.26 -22.81
N ARG A 117 49.08 48.26 -21.74
CA ARG A 117 49.09 47.15 -20.76
C ARG A 117 47.79 47.04 -19.96
N GLU A 118 47.24 48.17 -19.54
CA GLU A 118 45.95 48.24 -18.85
C GLU A 118 44.82 47.87 -19.79
N TYR A 119 44.86 48.30 -21.04
CA TYR A 119 43.91 47.92 -22.10
C TYR A 119 43.85 46.39 -22.29
N ASP A 120 45.04 45.76 -22.46
CA ASP A 120 45.12 44.30 -22.62
C ASP A 120 44.59 43.55 -21.39
N THR A 121 44.91 44.06 -20.18
CA THR A 121 44.43 43.45 -18.94
C THR A 121 42.91 43.51 -18.84
N LEU A 122 42.28 44.68 -19.07
CA LEU A 122 40.85 44.86 -19.01
C LEU A 122 40.12 44.07 -20.11
N THR A 123 40.70 43.96 -21.31
CA THR A 123 40.15 43.14 -22.40
C THR A 123 40.14 41.67 -21.99
N LYS A 124 41.18 41.16 -21.40
CA LYS A 124 41.21 39.78 -20.88
C LYS A 124 40.22 39.54 -19.77
N GLU A 125 40.03 40.49 -18.85
CA GLU A 125 39.04 40.41 -17.79
C GLU A 125 37.59 40.38 -18.37
N ILE A 126 37.31 41.20 -19.38
CA ILE A 126 36.01 41.16 -20.08
C ILE A 126 35.79 39.82 -20.77
N GLU A 127 36.80 39.27 -21.44
CA GLU A 127 36.72 37.94 -22.08
C GLU A 127 36.46 36.85 -21.01
N PHE A 128 37.16 36.89 -19.89
CA PHE A 128 36.99 35.96 -18.79
C PHE A 128 35.55 36.02 -18.25
N GLN A 129 35.02 37.21 -17.96
CA GLN A 129 33.67 37.39 -17.45
C GLN A 129 32.63 36.91 -18.46
N ASN A 130 32.82 37.11 -19.73
CA ASN A 130 31.91 36.62 -20.78
C ASN A 130 31.94 35.07 -20.85
N LEU A 131 33.10 34.43 -20.71
CA LEU A 131 33.20 32.98 -20.64
C LEU A 131 32.51 32.40 -19.39
N GLU A 132 32.62 33.07 -18.23
CA GLU A 132 31.91 32.71 -17.03
C GLU A 132 30.39 32.80 -17.21
N ILE A 133 29.90 33.86 -17.89
CA ILE A 133 28.46 34.01 -18.23
C ILE A 133 28.00 32.83 -19.10
N GLU A 134 28.76 32.48 -20.13
CA GLU A 134 28.40 31.35 -21.02
C GLU A 134 28.41 30.01 -20.27
N LEU A 135 29.36 29.79 -19.37
CA LEU A 135 29.44 28.61 -18.52
C LEU A 135 28.21 28.53 -17.58
N CYS A 136 27.86 29.65 -16.96
CA CYS A 136 26.65 29.72 -16.09
C CYS A 136 25.37 29.46 -16.87
N LYS A 137 25.22 30.02 -18.09
CA LYS A 137 24.06 29.74 -18.97
C LYS A 137 23.97 28.27 -19.31
N LYS A 138 25.08 27.60 -19.62
CA LYS A 138 25.11 26.16 -19.89
C LYS A 138 24.67 25.36 -18.66
N LYS A 139 25.22 25.68 -17.47
CA LYS A 139 24.81 25.02 -16.21
C LYS A 139 23.32 25.21 -15.89
N ILE A 140 22.77 26.39 -16.16
CA ILE A 140 21.33 26.64 -16.01
C ILE A 140 20.52 25.76 -16.96
N LYS A 141 20.92 25.68 -18.23
CA LYS A 141 20.24 24.82 -19.22
C LYS A 141 20.24 23.35 -18.80
N ASP A 142 21.38 22.85 -18.34
CA ASP A 142 21.52 21.46 -17.87
C ASP A 142 20.65 21.21 -16.61
N ALA A 143 20.61 22.17 -15.69
CA ALA A 143 19.78 22.09 -14.50
C ALA A 143 18.28 22.11 -14.83
N VAL A 144 17.84 22.94 -15.78
CA VAL A 144 16.44 22.98 -16.23
C VAL A 144 16.01 21.64 -16.83
N ILE A 145 16.86 21.01 -17.64
CA ILE A 145 16.58 19.68 -18.20
C ILE A 145 16.39 18.66 -17.07
N LYS A 146 17.25 18.69 -16.05
CA LYS A 146 17.10 17.79 -14.88
C LYS A 146 15.83 18.06 -14.09
N ILE A 147 15.44 19.32 -13.93
CA ILE A 147 14.18 19.69 -13.28
C ILE A 147 13.00 19.09 -14.04
N ASP A 148 12.97 19.19 -15.36
CA ASP A 148 11.91 18.64 -16.20
C ASP A 148 11.85 17.11 -16.12
N GLU A 149 13.00 16.44 -16.04
CA GLU A 149 13.08 14.99 -15.84
C GLU A 149 12.51 14.60 -14.46
N ARG A 150 12.92 15.32 -13.40
CA ARG A 150 12.40 15.06 -12.04
C ARG A 150 10.90 15.33 -11.93
N HIS A 151 10.38 16.35 -12.59
CA HIS A 151 8.91 16.58 -12.62
C HIS A 151 8.14 15.43 -13.30
N ARG A 152 8.71 14.84 -14.36
CA ARG A 152 8.12 13.64 -14.98
C ARG A 152 8.14 12.44 -14.04
N ASP A 153 9.25 12.23 -13.33
CA ASP A 153 9.37 11.16 -12.34
C ASP A 153 8.39 11.36 -11.17
N LEU A 154 8.23 12.61 -10.72
CA LEU A 154 7.27 12.96 -9.67
C LEU A 154 5.83 12.67 -10.10
N LYS A 155 5.46 13.06 -11.30
CA LYS A 155 4.13 12.80 -11.86
C LYS A 155 3.86 11.29 -11.94
N HIS A 156 4.81 10.51 -12.44
CA HIS A 156 4.69 9.06 -12.50
C HIS A 156 4.54 8.43 -11.11
N ALA A 157 5.31 8.90 -10.12
CA ALA A 157 5.17 8.43 -8.74
C ALA A 157 3.81 8.78 -8.14
N GLN A 158 3.24 9.96 -8.45
CA GLN A 158 1.90 10.39 -8.03
C GLN A 158 0.81 9.49 -8.64
N GLU A 159 0.90 9.18 -9.94
CA GLU A 159 -0.03 8.28 -10.62
C GLU A 159 0.01 6.88 -9.98
N LEU A 160 1.20 6.34 -9.73
CA LEU A 160 1.38 5.05 -9.08
C LEU A 160 0.84 5.07 -7.64
N LEU A 161 1.05 6.14 -6.89
CA LEU A 161 0.51 6.32 -5.54
C LEU A 161 -1.03 6.30 -5.54
N ALA A 162 -1.66 6.97 -6.50
CA ALA A 162 -3.11 6.97 -6.65
C ALA A 162 -3.64 5.55 -6.90
N ASP A 163 -3.01 4.79 -7.80
CA ASP A 163 -3.38 3.41 -8.11
C ASP A 163 -3.23 2.50 -6.87
N ARG A 164 -2.13 2.65 -6.11
CA ARG A 164 -1.91 1.88 -4.88
C ARG A 164 -2.92 2.21 -3.79
N ASN A 165 -3.32 3.46 -3.64
CA ASN A 165 -4.38 3.86 -2.70
C ASN A 165 -5.74 3.26 -3.06
N VAL A 166 -6.08 3.19 -4.35
CA VAL A 166 -7.31 2.52 -4.82
C VAL A 166 -7.25 1.03 -4.50
N ALA A 167 -6.15 0.36 -4.83
CA ALA A 167 -5.94 -1.05 -4.54
C ALA A 167 -6.01 -1.34 -3.03
N LEU A 168 -5.39 -0.51 -2.20
CA LEU A 168 -5.44 -0.63 -0.73
C LEU A 168 -6.87 -0.53 -0.21
N LYS A 169 -7.65 0.43 -0.68
CA LYS A 169 -9.05 0.60 -0.27
C LYS A 169 -9.89 -0.62 -0.64
N GLN A 170 -9.69 -1.17 -1.85
CA GLN A 170 -10.38 -2.37 -2.31
C GLN A 170 -10.01 -3.57 -1.43
N LYS A 171 -8.72 -3.82 -1.20
CA LYS A 171 -8.24 -4.95 -0.38
C LYS A 171 -8.71 -4.87 1.08
N LYS A 172 -8.76 -3.68 1.67
CA LYS A 172 -9.34 -3.48 3.01
C LYS A 172 -10.83 -3.80 3.03
N GLY A 173 -11.57 -3.42 1.99
CA GLY A 173 -12.99 -3.77 1.85
C GLY A 173 -13.21 -5.28 1.75
N GLU A 174 -12.44 -5.98 0.91
CA GLU A 174 -12.47 -7.44 0.77
C GLU A 174 -12.15 -8.15 2.10
N LEU A 175 -11.16 -7.64 2.84
CA LEU A 175 -10.79 -8.18 4.15
C LEU A 175 -11.94 -8.05 5.16
N ASP A 176 -12.58 -6.87 5.23
CA ASP A 176 -13.70 -6.62 6.15
C ASP A 176 -14.89 -7.52 5.82
N GLU A 177 -15.24 -7.70 4.54
CA GLU A 177 -16.30 -8.59 4.09
C GLU A 177 -16.02 -10.05 4.46
N ILE A 178 -14.82 -10.55 4.18
CA ILE A 178 -14.42 -11.94 4.49
C ILE A 178 -14.36 -12.16 6.00
N MET A 179 -13.92 -11.20 6.78
CA MET A 179 -13.92 -11.31 8.24
C MET A 179 -15.34 -11.41 8.80
N GLN A 180 -16.28 -10.66 8.25
CA GLN A 180 -17.68 -10.70 8.67
C GLN A 180 -18.33 -12.03 8.26
N GLU A 181 -18.22 -12.44 7.00
CA GLU A 181 -18.77 -13.70 6.49
C GLU A 181 -18.22 -14.91 7.24
N THR A 182 -16.89 -14.96 7.47
CA THR A 182 -16.28 -16.08 8.18
C THR A 182 -16.75 -16.18 9.62
N ARG A 183 -17.00 -15.05 10.28
CA ARG A 183 -17.52 -15.01 11.65
C ARG A 183 -18.92 -15.57 11.73
N GLU A 184 -19.81 -15.15 10.83
CA GLU A 184 -21.20 -15.63 10.76
C GLU A 184 -21.24 -17.13 10.46
N GLU A 185 -20.39 -17.62 9.55
CA GLU A 185 -20.31 -19.05 9.22
C GLU A 185 -19.70 -19.89 10.36
N GLU A 186 -18.67 -19.41 11.03
CA GLU A 186 -18.11 -20.10 12.20
C GLU A 186 -19.16 -20.22 13.34
N GLU A 187 -19.98 -19.21 13.54
CA GLU A 187 -21.08 -19.26 14.52
C GLU A 187 -22.18 -20.26 14.10
N ALA A 188 -22.57 -20.26 12.81
CA ALA A 188 -23.55 -21.20 12.27
C ALA A 188 -23.08 -22.66 12.35
N LEU A 189 -21.79 -22.91 12.14
CA LEU A 189 -21.20 -24.24 12.21
C LEU A 189 -21.02 -24.75 13.64
N LYS A 190 -20.64 -23.88 14.58
CA LYS A 190 -20.62 -24.21 16.01
C LYS A 190 -22.02 -24.57 16.49
N ALA A 191 -23.07 -23.89 16.00
CA ALA A 191 -24.45 -24.23 16.31
C ALA A 191 -24.80 -25.63 15.77
N LYS A 192 -24.49 -25.92 14.48
CA LYS A 192 -24.73 -27.25 13.90
C LYS A 192 -23.95 -28.37 14.58
N ALA A 193 -22.69 -28.13 14.94
CA ALA A 193 -21.85 -29.11 15.62
C ALA A 193 -22.33 -29.40 17.06
N SER A 194 -23.07 -28.47 17.69
CA SER A 194 -23.66 -28.68 19.01
C SER A 194 -25.00 -29.43 18.97
N GLU A 195 -25.65 -29.54 17.80
CA GLU A 195 -26.88 -30.29 17.56
C GLU A 195 -26.64 -31.75 17.16
N LEU A 196 -25.41 -32.10 16.82
CA LEU A 196 -24.95 -33.46 16.45
C LEU A 196 -24.29 -34.16 17.66
#